data_4854fdee6abc6e13ff6a6144eb0917aa
#
_entry.id   4854fdee6abc6e13ff6a6144eb0917aa
#
_cell.length_a   1.000
_cell.length_b   1.000
_cell.length_c   1.000
_cell.angle_alpha   90.00
_cell.angle_beta   90.00
_cell.angle_gamma   90.00
#
_symmetry.space_group_name_H-M   'P 1'
#
loop_
_entity.id
_entity.type
_entity.pdbx_description
1 polymer ?
#
loop_
_entity_poly.entity_id
_entity_poly.type
_entity_poly.pdbx_seq_one_letter_code
_entity_poly.pdbx_strand_id
1 'polypeptide(L)'
;MTQFITHKWLAALGLASSIAAFPALAAKDVVVAVGSNFTTLDPYDANDTLSQAVAKSFYQGLFGLDKDMKVKNVLAKGYTVSDDGLTYTITLRQGVKFQDGADFDAAAVKANLDRASNPDNHLKRYNLYKNIAKTEVVDPATVKITLKQPFSAFINILAHPATAMISPQALEKYGKDIGFHPVGTGPYQLETWNQTDFVKVKKFAGYWQQGLPKLDSITWRPVTDNNTRAAMLQTGEAQFAFPIPYEQAALLAKNKNLELVASPSIMQRYISMNVTQKPFDNPKVREALNYAINRQALVKVAFAGYATSATGVVPPSIAYAQSYQPWPYDPAKARELLKEAGYPDGFSTTLWSSHNHSTAQKVLQFTQQQLAQIGIKARITAMDAGQRAAEVEGKGQKESGVRMFYTGWSASTGEADWALSPLFASQNWPPTQFNTAFYSNKQVDSDLAAALKTNDPQEKTRLYKEAQDIIWKESPWIPLVVEKLVSAHSKNLTGFWIMPDTGFSFDDADLK
;
A
#
# COMPACT_ATOMS: atom_id res chain seq x y z
N MET A 1 24.80 4.36 -101.97
CA MET A 1 23.70 3.45 -101.52
C MET A 1 23.46 3.80 -100.07
N THR A 2 22.41 4.52 -99.85
CA THR A 2 22.10 5.17 -98.59
C THR A 2 20.90 4.45 -97.97
N GLN A 3 21.02 3.94 -96.76
CA GLN A 3 19.87 3.45 -96.03
C GLN A 3 19.57 4.34 -94.86
N PHE A 4 18.31 4.81 -94.82
CA PHE A 4 17.69 5.59 -93.76
C PHE A 4 17.35 4.74 -92.56
N ILE A 5 17.78 5.15 -91.32
CA ILE A 5 17.35 4.56 -90.05
C ILE A 5 16.38 5.54 -89.42
N THR A 6 15.13 5.07 -89.23
CA THR A 6 14.07 5.75 -88.54
C THR A 6 14.15 5.58 -87.02
N HIS A 7 14.25 6.68 -86.33
CA HIS A 7 14.20 6.68 -84.86
C HIS A 7 12.74 6.64 -84.37
N LYS A 8 12.40 5.55 -83.56
CA LYS A 8 11.16 5.50 -82.81
C LYS A 8 11.42 6.06 -81.42
N TRP A 9 10.73 7.11 -81.06
CA TRP A 9 10.68 7.63 -79.67
C TRP A 9 9.75 6.77 -78.85
N LEU A 10 10.24 6.12 -77.74
CA LEU A 10 9.47 5.48 -76.68
C LEU A 10 9.30 6.51 -75.59
N ALA A 11 8.08 7.02 -75.40
CA ALA A 11 7.69 7.83 -74.26
C ALA A 11 7.49 6.86 -73.06
N ALA A 12 8.39 6.90 -72.04
CA ALA A 12 8.24 6.25 -70.82
C ALA A 12 7.37 7.13 -69.90
N LEU A 13 6.13 6.71 -69.61
CA LEU A 13 5.30 7.29 -68.57
C LEU A 13 5.86 6.79 -67.21
N GLY A 14 6.53 7.68 -66.48
CA GLY A 14 6.90 7.45 -65.07
C GLY A 14 5.67 7.63 -64.18
N LEU A 15 5.13 6.52 -63.65
CA LEU A 15 4.17 6.56 -62.55
C LEU A 15 4.94 6.96 -61.28
N ALA A 16 4.83 8.21 -60.88
CA ALA A 16 5.27 8.66 -59.56
C ALA A 16 4.28 8.16 -58.53
N SER A 17 4.56 7.02 -57.88
CA SER A 17 3.85 6.57 -56.70
C SER A 17 4.22 7.48 -55.53
N SER A 18 3.37 8.44 -55.21
CA SER A 18 3.46 9.22 -53.98
C SER A 18 3.13 8.28 -52.78
N ILE A 19 4.16 7.74 -52.16
CA ILE A 19 4.05 7.10 -50.87
C ILE A 19 3.69 8.21 -49.86
N ALA A 20 2.40 8.29 -49.50
CA ALA A 20 1.98 9.11 -48.39
C ALA A 20 2.62 8.51 -47.12
N ALA A 21 3.69 9.12 -46.66
CA ALA A 21 4.28 8.83 -45.38
C ALA A 21 3.26 9.27 -44.32
N PHE A 22 2.44 8.35 -43.82
CA PHE A 22 1.71 8.60 -42.60
C PHE A 22 2.75 8.83 -41.50
N PRO A 23 2.63 9.91 -40.69
CA PRO A 23 3.49 10.08 -39.57
C PRO A 23 3.30 8.86 -38.67
N ALA A 24 4.35 8.05 -38.51
CA ALA A 24 4.35 7.01 -37.50
C ALA A 24 4.13 7.70 -36.15
N LEU A 25 2.96 7.51 -35.54
CA LEU A 25 2.74 7.95 -34.18
C LEU A 25 3.82 7.29 -33.32
N ALA A 26 4.63 8.10 -32.64
CA ALA A 26 5.64 7.60 -31.75
C ALA A 26 4.95 6.72 -30.70
N ALA A 27 5.51 5.54 -30.46
CA ALA A 27 4.98 4.63 -29.45
C ALA A 27 4.98 5.31 -28.06
N LYS A 28 3.87 5.17 -27.34
CA LYS A 28 3.69 5.74 -26.00
C LYS A 28 4.18 4.76 -24.97
N ASP A 29 5.49 4.56 -24.91
CA ASP A 29 6.17 3.66 -24.01
C ASP A 29 6.69 4.42 -22.78
N VAL A 30 6.42 3.90 -21.59
CA VAL A 30 6.82 4.49 -20.31
C VAL A 30 7.70 3.54 -19.53
N VAL A 31 8.83 4.03 -19.04
CA VAL A 31 9.68 3.34 -18.07
C VAL A 31 9.39 3.90 -16.68
N VAL A 32 9.03 3.01 -15.76
CA VAL A 32 8.72 3.29 -14.35
C VAL A 32 9.83 2.70 -13.47
N ALA A 33 10.69 3.55 -12.93
CA ALA A 33 11.78 3.13 -12.04
C ALA A 33 11.27 3.04 -10.59
N VAL A 34 11.38 1.85 -9.97
CA VAL A 34 10.88 1.59 -8.61
C VAL A 34 11.99 1.10 -7.67
N GLY A 35 11.81 1.34 -6.37
CA GLY A 35 12.88 1.20 -5.37
C GLY A 35 13.18 -0.22 -4.87
N SER A 36 12.44 -1.26 -5.29
CA SER A 36 12.69 -2.65 -4.90
C SER A 36 12.27 -3.63 -5.97
N ASN A 37 12.73 -4.88 -5.85
CA ASN A 37 12.34 -5.96 -6.74
C ASN A 37 10.91 -6.44 -6.46
N PHE A 38 10.30 -7.05 -7.45
CA PHE A 38 9.00 -7.71 -7.35
C PHE A 38 9.19 -9.14 -6.84
N THR A 39 8.33 -9.59 -5.91
CA THR A 39 8.42 -10.93 -5.33
C THR A 39 7.54 -11.93 -6.08
N THR A 40 6.38 -11.50 -6.53
CA THR A 40 5.41 -12.30 -7.28
C THR A 40 4.39 -11.38 -7.93
N LEU A 41 3.76 -11.83 -9.02
CA LEU A 41 2.61 -11.15 -9.64
C LEU A 41 1.27 -11.83 -9.27
N ASP A 42 1.26 -12.80 -8.36
CA ASP A 42 0.04 -13.30 -7.74
C ASP A 42 -0.45 -12.31 -6.66
N PRO A 43 -1.59 -11.62 -6.86
CA PRO A 43 -2.05 -10.59 -5.92
C PRO A 43 -2.37 -11.17 -4.53
N TYR A 44 -2.81 -12.43 -4.44
CA TYR A 44 -3.13 -13.10 -3.17
C TYR A 44 -1.89 -13.57 -2.39
N ASP A 45 -0.73 -13.66 -3.05
CA ASP A 45 0.54 -14.05 -2.43
C ASP A 45 1.55 -12.89 -2.32
N ALA A 46 1.30 -11.76 -3.00
CA ALA A 46 2.12 -10.57 -2.91
C ALA A 46 2.00 -9.91 -1.53
N ASN A 47 3.10 -9.92 -0.76
CA ASN A 47 3.16 -9.35 0.58
C ASN A 47 3.85 -7.98 0.63
N ASP A 48 4.37 -7.52 -0.49
CA ASP A 48 5.01 -6.22 -0.63
C ASP A 48 4.18 -5.29 -1.53
N THR A 49 4.29 -4.00 -1.26
CA THR A 49 3.49 -2.97 -1.92
C THR A 49 3.81 -2.82 -3.40
N LEU A 50 5.09 -3.02 -3.80
CA LEU A 50 5.47 -2.82 -5.20
C LEU A 50 4.99 -3.97 -6.09
N SER A 51 5.06 -5.23 -5.62
CA SER A 51 4.44 -6.35 -6.33
C SER A 51 2.94 -6.13 -6.52
N GLN A 52 2.24 -5.62 -5.49
CA GLN A 52 0.81 -5.26 -5.60
C GLN A 52 0.56 -4.09 -6.55
N ALA A 53 1.45 -3.09 -6.58
CA ALA A 53 1.33 -1.97 -7.49
C ALA A 53 1.45 -2.39 -8.95
N VAL A 54 2.43 -3.26 -9.27
CA VAL A 54 2.61 -3.82 -10.62
C VAL A 54 1.46 -4.75 -11.00
N ALA A 55 0.95 -5.53 -10.03
CA ALA A 55 -0.19 -6.44 -10.25
C ALA A 55 -1.45 -5.69 -10.73
N LYS A 56 -1.64 -4.42 -10.38
CA LYS A 56 -2.73 -3.57 -10.91
C LYS A 56 -2.67 -3.37 -12.43
N SER A 57 -1.52 -3.57 -13.08
CA SER A 57 -1.44 -3.57 -14.54
C SER A 57 -2.27 -4.71 -15.15
N PHE A 58 -2.31 -5.86 -14.48
CA PHE A 58 -2.92 -7.09 -14.98
C PHE A 58 -4.33 -7.32 -14.46
N TYR A 59 -4.61 -6.89 -13.23
CA TYR A 59 -5.77 -7.33 -12.48
C TYR A 59 -6.63 -6.19 -11.99
N GLN A 60 -7.92 -6.50 -11.82
CA GLN A 60 -8.90 -5.64 -11.16
C GLN A 60 -9.68 -6.45 -10.14
N GLY A 61 -10.09 -5.79 -9.04
CA GLY A 61 -10.98 -6.36 -8.02
C GLY A 61 -12.45 -6.13 -8.34
N LEU A 62 -13.33 -6.70 -7.53
CA LEU A 62 -14.76 -6.38 -7.55
C LEU A 62 -14.98 -4.91 -7.22
N PHE A 63 -14.29 -4.45 -6.20
CA PHE A 63 -14.20 -3.07 -5.75
C PHE A 63 -12.74 -2.63 -5.83
N GLY A 64 -12.49 -1.35 -5.65
CA GLY A 64 -11.16 -0.76 -5.54
C GLY A 64 -11.23 0.47 -4.65
N LEU A 65 -10.07 1.05 -4.37
CA LEU A 65 -9.97 2.31 -3.64
C LEU A 65 -9.70 3.44 -4.62
N ASP A 66 -10.27 4.60 -4.38
CA ASP A 66 -9.94 5.83 -5.12
C ASP A 66 -8.72 6.54 -4.50
N LYS A 67 -8.37 7.70 -5.06
CA LYS A 67 -7.25 8.52 -4.57
C LYS A 67 -7.41 9.03 -3.13
N ASP A 68 -8.63 9.01 -2.59
CA ASP A 68 -8.97 9.42 -1.24
C ASP A 68 -9.22 8.20 -0.32
N MET A 69 -8.80 6.99 -0.74
CA MET A 69 -8.98 5.71 -0.06
C MET A 69 -10.45 5.30 0.15
N LYS A 70 -11.37 5.86 -0.63
CA LYS A 70 -12.79 5.48 -0.60
C LYS A 70 -13.06 4.32 -1.54
N VAL A 71 -13.92 3.41 -1.10
CA VAL A 71 -14.34 2.26 -1.91
C VAL A 71 -15.11 2.74 -3.14
N LYS A 72 -14.73 2.22 -4.32
CA LYS A 72 -15.43 2.40 -5.59
C LYS A 72 -15.74 1.06 -6.24
N ASN A 73 -16.83 1.02 -7.01
CA ASN A 73 -17.18 -0.14 -7.83
C ASN A 73 -16.21 -0.25 -9.02
N VAL A 74 -15.73 -1.48 -9.31
CA VAL A 74 -14.86 -1.77 -10.47
C VAL A 74 -15.51 -2.88 -11.29
N LEU A 75 -15.31 -4.17 -10.96
CA LEU A 75 -15.98 -5.30 -11.63
C LEU A 75 -17.35 -5.59 -11.02
N ALA A 76 -17.63 -5.14 -9.80
CA ALA A 76 -18.97 -5.10 -9.24
C ALA A 76 -19.73 -3.84 -9.69
N LYS A 77 -21.06 -3.93 -9.80
CA LYS A 77 -21.99 -2.81 -9.97
C LYS A 77 -22.53 -2.30 -8.64
N GLY A 78 -22.59 -3.17 -7.64
CA GLY A 78 -23.09 -2.86 -6.31
C GLY A 78 -23.25 -4.13 -5.48
N TYR A 79 -23.73 -3.97 -4.26
CA TYR A 79 -23.98 -5.06 -3.34
C TYR A 79 -25.12 -4.76 -2.38
N THR A 80 -25.66 -5.81 -1.76
CA THR A 80 -26.57 -5.73 -0.60
C THR A 80 -26.02 -6.61 0.52
N VAL A 81 -26.37 -6.29 1.76
CA VAL A 81 -26.01 -7.05 2.95
C VAL A 81 -27.27 -7.48 3.66
N SER A 82 -27.30 -8.72 4.14
CA SER A 82 -28.40 -9.24 4.96
C SER A 82 -28.44 -8.54 6.32
N ASP A 83 -29.62 -8.52 6.97
CA ASP A 83 -29.83 -7.83 8.26
C ASP A 83 -28.91 -8.35 9.37
N ASP A 84 -28.52 -9.62 9.32
CA ASP A 84 -27.58 -10.23 10.26
C ASP A 84 -26.09 -9.90 9.96
N GLY A 85 -25.82 -9.18 8.86
CA GLY A 85 -24.47 -8.81 8.44
C GLY A 85 -23.61 -9.97 7.93
N LEU A 86 -24.21 -11.15 7.72
CA LEU A 86 -23.46 -12.37 7.33
C LEU A 86 -23.38 -12.60 5.84
N THR A 87 -24.35 -12.12 5.05
CA THR A 87 -24.47 -12.44 3.64
C THR A 87 -24.36 -11.20 2.78
N TYR A 88 -23.40 -11.21 1.86
CA TYR A 88 -23.17 -10.17 0.85
C TYR A 88 -23.60 -10.71 -0.52
N THR A 89 -24.57 -10.05 -1.15
CA THR A 89 -24.99 -10.36 -2.54
C THR A 89 -24.44 -9.28 -3.45
N ILE A 90 -23.55 -9.65 -4.37
CA ILE A 90 -22.81 -8.73 -5.22
C ILE A 90 -23.26 -8.92 -6.67
N THR A 91 -23.70 -7.82 -7.30
CA THR A 91 -24.03 -7.78 -8.73
C THR A 91 -22.79 -7.42 -9.54
N LEU A 92 -22.48 -8.23 -10.56
CA LEU A 92 -21.28 -8.13 -11.36
C LEU A 92 -21.51 -7.35 -12.66
N ARG A 93 -20.44 -6.73 -13.17
CA ARG A 93 -20.37 -6.19 -14.51
C ARG A 93 -20.32 -7.35 -15.51
N GLN A 94 -21.06 -7.22 -16.60
CA GLN A 94 -21.10 -8.22 -17.68
C GLN A 94 -20.31 -7.75 -18.90
N GLY A 95 -19.93 -8.69 -19.76
CA GLY A 95 -19.19 -8.42 -21.00
C GLY A 95 -17.72 -8.10 -20.78
N VAL A 96 -17.18 -8.30 -19.58
CA VAL A 96 -15.75 -8.17 -19.29
C VAL A 96 -15.04 -9.48 -19.63
N LYS A 97 -13.90 -9.38 -20.31
CA LYS A 97 -13.03 -10.52 -20.66
C LYS A 97 -11.73 -10.46 -19.89
N PHE A 98 -11.23 -11.63 -19.51
CA PHE A 98 -9.85 -11.79 -19.11
C PHE A 98 -8.91 -11.71 -20.33
N GLN A 99 -7.62 -11.48 -20.08
CA GLN A 99 -6.59 -11.34 -21.12
C GLN A 99 -6.39 -12.62 -21.95
N ASP A 100 -6.80 -13.78 -21.47
CA ASP A 100 -6.83 -15.06 -22.20
C ASP A 100 -8.14 -15.30 -22.99
N GLY A 101 -9.08 -14.34 -22.95
CA GLY A 101 -10.36 -14.39 -23.65
C GLY A 101 -11.50 -15.02 -22.87
N ALA A 102 -11.25 -15.61 -21.68
CA ALA A 102 -12.30 -16.12 -20.81
C ALA A 102 -13.25 -15.01 -20.33
N ASP A 103 -14.51 -15.36 -20.08
CA ASP A 103 -15.49 -14.43 -19.52
C ASP A 103 -15.25 -14.20 -18.03
N PHE A 104 -15.39 -12.94 -17.59
CA PHE A 104 -15.51 -12.62 -16.18
C PHE A 104 -16.97 -12.75 -15.75
N ASP A 105 -17.23 -13.66 -14.83
CA ASP A 105 -18.56 -13.96 -14.28
C ASP A 105 -18.50 -14.37 -12.80
N ALA A 106 -19.64 -14.77 -12.23
CA ALA A 106 -19.74 -15.21 -10.84
C ALA A 106 -18.94 -16.50 -10.56
N ALA A 107 -18.73 -17.38 -11.56
CA ALA A 107 -17.90 -18.58 -11.41
C ALA A 107 -16.42 -18.20 -11.25
N ALA A 108 -15.95 -17.19 -11.99
CA ALA A 108 -14.61 -16.65 -11.82
C ALA A 108 -14.39 -16.03 -10.43
N VAL A 109 -15.36 -15.29 -9.92
CA VAL A 109 -15.31 -14.75 -8.55
C VAL A 109 -15.22 -15.86 -7.51
N LYS A 110 -16.09 -16.89 -7.65
CA LYS A 110 -16.07 -18.05 -6.76
C LYS A 110 -14.72 -18.75 -6.77
N ALA A 111 -14.15 -19.04 -7.93
CA ALA A 111 -12.84 -19.70 -8.05
C ALA A 111 -11.73 -18.94 -7.32
N ASN A 112 -11.71 -17.61 -7.45
CA ASN A 112 -10.73 -16.75 -6.78
C ASN A 112 -10.92 -16.73 -5.26
N LEU A 113 -12.14 -16.52 -4.76
CA LEU A 113 -12.41 -16.42 -3.34
C LEU A 113 -12.30 -17.78 -2.62
N ASP A 114 -12.70 -18.88 -3.24
CA ASP A 114 -12.48 -20.21 -2.70
C ASP A 114 -10.98 -20.54 -2.58
N ARG A 115 -10.17 -20.13 -3.58
CA ARG A 115 -8.71 -20.24 -3.50
C ARG A 115 -8.16 -19.41 -2.35
N ALA A 116 -8.60 -18.16 -2.23
CA ALA A 116 -8.08 -17.20 -1.23
C ALA A 116 -8.44 -17.58 0.21
N SER A 117 -9.64 -18.15 0.43
CA SER A 117 -10.14 -18.53 1.75
C SER A 117 -9.76 -19.96 2.19
N ASN A 118 -9.10 -20.73 1.31
CA ASN A 118 -8.60 -22.05 1.67
C ASN A 118 -7.22 -21.97 2.34
N PRO A 119 -7.07 -22.35 3.63
CA PRO A 119 -5.80 -22.30 4.35
C PRO A 119 -4.72 -23.22 3.74
N ASP A 120 -5.10 -24.32 3.04
CA ASP A 120 -4.15 -25.26 2.47
C ASP A 120 -3.36 -24.67 1.28
N ASN A 121 -3.81 -23.56 0.73
CA ASN A 121 -3.08 -22.86 -0.32
C ASN A 121 -1.90 -22.03 0.22
N HIS A 122 -1.80 -21.84 1.54
CA HIS A 122 -0.72 -21.10 2.23
C HIS A 122 -0.43 -19.70 1.65
N LEU A 123 -1.47 -19.03 1.14
CA LEU A 123 -1.34 -17.68 0.58
C LEU A 123 -1.06 -16.66 1.67
N LYS A 124 -0.09 -15.78 1.45
CA LYS A 124 0.34 -14.77 2.43
C LYS A 124 -0.79 -13.82 2.86
N ARG A 125 -1.79 -13.61 1.99
CA ARG A 125 -2.96 -12.77 2.28
C ARG A 125 -4.16 -13.51 2.82
N TYR A 126 -4.06 -14.80 3.15
CA TYR A 126 -5.14 -15.62 3.71
C TYR A 126 -5.92 -14.93 4.85
N ASN A 127 -5.23 -14.18 5.71
CA ASN A 127 -5.86 -13.48 6.82
C ASN A 127 -6.97 -12.48 6.42
N LEU A 128 -6.93 -11.95 5.20
CA LEU A 128 -8.00 -11.09 4.65
C LEU A 128 -9.28 -11.88 4.35
N TYR A 129 -9.16 -13.18 4.04
CA TYR A 129 -10.27 -13.98 3.50
C TYR A 129 -10.75 -15.07 4.46
N LYS A 130 -10.05 -15.31 5.58
CA LYS A 130 -10.36 -16.40 6.53
C LYS A 130 -11.78 -16.36 7.10
N ASN A 131 -12.43 -15.17 7.09
CA ASN A 131 -13.80 -15.00 7.54
C ASN A 131 -14.85 -15.42 6.49
N ILE A 132 -14.47 -15.70 5.25
CA ILE A 132 -15.38 -16.25 4.23
C ILE A 132 -15.70 -17.69 4.63
N ALA A 133 -17.00 -17.97 4.80
CA ALA A 133 -17.49 -19.31 5.04
C ALA A 133 -17.83 -20.02 3.71
N LYS A 134 -18.40 -19.28 2.75
CA LYS A 134 -18.87 -19.85 1.48
C LYS A 134 -19.00 -18.77 0.41
N THR A 135 -18.67 -19.12 -0.84
CA THR A 135 -18.96 -18.31 -2.03
C THR A 135 -19.86 -19.12 -2.97
N GLU A 136 -20.99 -18.55 -3.37
CA GLU A 136 -22.02 -19.23 -4.18
C GLU A 136 -22.31 -18.41 -5.44
N VAL A 137 -22.42 -19.13 -6.56
CA VAL A 137 -22.92 -18.57 -7.83
C VAL A 137 -24.45 -18.62 -7.78
N VAL A 138 -25.10 -17.45 -7.82
CA VAL A 138 -26.56 -17.35 -7.93
C VAL A 138 -26.97 -17.43 -9.39
N ASP A 139 -26.32 -16.65 -10.23
CA ASP A 139 -26.39 -16.63 -11.68
C ASP A 139 -25.07 -16.06 -12.24
N PRO A 140 -24.83 -16.02 -13.56
CA PRO A 140 -23.57 -15.53 -14.10
C PRO A 140 -23.21 -14.10 -13.71
N ALA A 141 -24.17 -13.27 -13.34
CA ALA A 141 -23.99 -11.87 -12.96
C ALA A 141 -24.10 -11.61 -11.44
N THR A 142 -24.36 -12.65 -10.63
CA THR A 142 -24.63 -12.49 -9.20
C THR A 142 -23.89 -13.53 -8.38
N VAL A 143 -23.07 -13.07 -7.44
CA VAL A 143 -22.38 -13.91 -6.46
C VAL A 143 -22.88 -13.61 -5.07
N LYS A 144 -23.02 -14.64 -4.23
CA LYS A 144 -23.37 -14.53 -2.83
C LYS A 144 -22.21 -15.04 -1.98
N ILE A 145 -21.75 -14.20 -1.03
CA ILE A 145 -20.66 -14.52 -0.12
C ILE A 145 -21.21 -14.54 1.29
N THR A 146 -21.05 -15.66 1.98
CA THR A 146 -21.44 -15.81 3.39
C THR A 146 -20.20 -15.79 4.27
N LEU A 147 -20.25 -15.01 5.32
CA LEU A 147 -19.18 -14.87 6.31
C LEU A 147 -19.43 -15.79 7.51
N LYS A 148 -18.36 -16.18 8.21
CA LYS A 148 -18.42 -16.95 9.46
C LYS A 148 -18.96 -16.13 10.63
N GLN A 149 -18.72 -14.81 10.60
CA GLN A 149 -19.22 -13.85 11.57
C GLN A 149 -19.41 -12.48 10.89
N PRO A 150 -20.31 -11.63 11.40
CA PRO A 150 -20.51 -10.29 10.84
C PRO A 150 -19.20 -9.52 10.79
N PHE A 151 -18.95 -8.85 9.65
CA PHE A 151 -17.74 -8.09 9.42
C PHE A 151 -18.02 -6.92 8.47
N SER A 152 -18.43 -5.80 9.01
CA SER A 152 -18.88 -4.63 8.24
C SER A 152 -17.78 -3.94 7.42
N ALA A 153 -16.50 -4.27 7.65
CA ALA A 153 -15.38 -3.85 6.82
C ALA A 153 -15.11 -4.79 5.63
N PHE A 154 -16.00 -5.77 5.34
CA PHE A 154 -15.74 -6.79 4.33
C PHE A 154 -15.63 -6.21 2.92
N ILE A 155 -16.41 -5.19 2.58
CA ILE A 155 -16.28 -4.52 1.26
C ILE A 155 -14.93 -3.83 1.12
N ASN A 156 -14.35 -3.31 2.19
CA ASN A 156 -13.00 -2.77 2.20
C ASN A 156 -11.94 -3.86 1.96
N ILE A 157 -12.16 -5.07 2.49
CA ILE A 157 -11.32 -6.22 2.13
C ILE A 157 -11.43 -6.55 0.64
N LEU A 158 -12.65 -6.55 0.09
CA LEU A 158 -12.85 -6.79 -1.35
C LEU A 158 -12.32 -5.66 -2.26
N ALA A 159 -12.09 -4.46 -1.70
CA ALA A 159 -11.47 -3.34 -2.40
C ALA A 159 -9.93 -3.31 -2.27
N HIS A 160 -9.37 -4.15 -1.38
CA HIS A 160 -7.92 -4.24 -1.21
C HIS A 160 -7.26 -4.77 -2.50
N PRO A 161 -6.08 -4.24 -2.91
CA PRO A 161 -5.39 -4.66 -4.14
C PRO A 161 -5.12 -6.18 -4.25
N ALA A 162 -4.98 -6.85 -3.10
CA ALA A 162 -4.83 -8.30 -3.06
C ALA A 162 -6.08 -9.08 -3.49
N THR A 163 -7.28 -8.45 -3.47
CA THR A 163 -8.54 -9.10 -3.87
C THR A 163 -8.84 -8.84 -5.36
N ALA A 164 -7.90 -9.18 -6.21
CA ALA A 164 -8.01 -9.00 -7.65
C ALA A 164 -8.36 -10.31 -8.35
N MET A 165 -9.12 -10.24 -9.45
CA MET A 165 -9.63 -11.43 -10.14
C MET A 165 -8.61 -11.97 -11.15
N ILE A 166 -8.20 -13.20 -10.94
CA ILE A 166 -7.33 -13.98 -11.83
C ILE A 166 -8.23 -14.86 -12.72
N SER A 167 -7.86 -15.06 -13.98
CA SER A 167 -8.57 -15.97 -14.87
C SER A 167 -8.61 -17.39 -14.29
N PRO A 168 -9.79 -18.04 -14.18
CA PRO A 168 -9.87 -19.43 -13.75
C PRO A 168 -9.10 -20.39 -14.66
N GLN A 169 -9.05 -20.13 -15.97
CA GLN A 169 -8.28 -20.95 -16.91
C GLN A 169 -6.77 -20.83 -16.65
N ALA A 170 -6.30 -19.63 -16.31
CA ALA A 170 -4.91 -19.43 -15.93
C ALA A 170 -4.58 -20.09 -14.58
N LEU A 171 -5.48 -20.03 -13.59
CA LEU A 171 -5.32 -20.72 -12.31
C LEU A 171 -5.22 -22.24 -12.50
N GLU A 172 -6.08 -22.82 -13.35
CA GLU A 172 -6.04 -24.25 -13.68
C GLU A 172 -4.73 -24.63 -14.40
N LYS A 173 -4.34 -23.82 -15.38
CA LYS A 173 -3.15 -24.08 -16.21
C LYS A 173 -1.83 -23.96 -15.46
N TYR A 174 -1.68 -22.92 -14.63
CA TYR A 174 -0.40 -22.58 -14.04
C TYR A 174 -0.30 -22.92 -12.54
N GLY A 175 -1.42 -23.13 -11.86
CA GLY A 175 -1.44 -23.52 -10.46
C GLY A 175 -0.59 -22.61 -9.55
N LYS A 176 0.45 -23.19 -8.94
CA LYS A 176 1.38 -22.45 -8.05
C LYS A 176 2.28 -21.46 -8.79
N ASP A 177 2.47 -21.64 -10.10
CA ASP A 177 3.31 -20.77 -10.92
C ASP A 177 2.54 -19.55 -11.48
N ILE A 178 1.28 -19.37 -11.08
CA ILE A 178 0.44 -18.23 -11.52
C ILE A 178 1.10 -16.87 -11.29
N GLY A 179 1.95 -16.78 -10.26
CA GLY A 179 2.72 -15.56 -9.97
C GLY A 179 3.71 -15.14 -11.06
N PHE A 180 4.03 -16.02 -12.00
CA PHE A 180 4.86 -15.74 -13.18
C PHE A 180 4.04 -15.58 -14.47
N HIS A 181 2.76 -15.88 -14.44
CA HIS A 181 1.85 -15.91 -15.57
C HIS A 181 0.56 -15.11 -15.28
N PRO A 182 0.67 -13.79 -15.01
CA PRO A 182 -0.48 -12.98 -14.66
C PRO A 182 -1.49 -12.90 -15.81
N VAL A 183 -2.73 -13.24 -15.53
CA VAL A 183 -3.87 -13.15 -16.45
C VAL A 183 -5.07 -12.62 -15.68
N GLY A 184 -5.48 -11.39 -15.95
CA GLY A 184 -6.58 -10.71 -15.29
C GLY A 184 -7.46 -9.93 -16.27
N THR A 185 -8.23 -8.99 -15.74
CA THR A 185 -9.12 -8.10 -16.51
C THR A 185 -8.55 -6.69 -16.67
N GLY A 186 -7.31 -6.48 -16.25
CA GLY A 186 -6.68 -5.15 -16.22
C GLY A 186 -6.29 -4.61 -17.60
N PRO A 187 -5.87 -3.34 -17.65
CA PRO A 187 -5.62 -2.61 -18.92
C PRO A 187 -4.39 -3.10 -19.67
N TYR A 188 -3.47 -3.77 -19.00
CA TYR A 188 -2.23 -4.26 -19.62
C TYR A 188 -2.07 -5.75 -19.41
N GLN A 189 -1.42 -6.42 -20.36
CA GLN A 189 -1.05 -7.84 -20.29
C GLN A 189 0.47 -7.99 -20.28
N LEU A 190 0.96 -9.10 -19.73
CA LEU A 190 2.39 -9.38 -19.69
C LEU A 190 2.95 -9.50 -21.12
N GLU A 191 4.03 -8.78 -21.39
CA GLU A 191 4.82 -8.97 -22.59
C GLU A 191 6.07 -9.79 -22.26
N THR A 192 6.83 -9.38 -21.26
CA THR A 192 8.06 -10.06 -20.82
C THR A 192 8.32 -9.78 -19.35
N TRP A 193 8.79 -10.78 -18.63
CA TRP A 193 9.35 -10.62 -17.29
C TRP A 193 10.76 -11.20 -17.23
N ASN A 194 11.72 -10.29 -17.10
CA ASN A 194 13.07 -10.64 -16.68
C ASN A 194 13.16 -10.44 -15.16
N GLN A 195 13.19 -11.53 -14.40
CA GLN A 195 13.09 -11.51 -12.93
C GLN A 195 14.21 -10.70 -12.24
N THR A 196 15.32 -10.49 -12.91
CA THR A 196 16.47 -9.74 -12.38
C THR A 196 16.51 -8.28 -12.81
N ASP A 197 15.68 -7.86 -13.80
CA ASP A 197 15.80 -6.53 -14.39
C ASP A 197 14.45 -5.80 -14.53
N PHE A 198 13.41 -6.39 -15.15
CA PHE A 198 12.16 -5.68 -15.38
C PHE A 198 10.94 -6.57 -15.64
N VAL A 199 9.75 -5.99 -15.43
CA VAL A 199 8.48 -6.49 -15.96
C VAL A 199 8.00 -5.53 -17.04
N LYS A 200 7.83 -5.99 -18.28
CA LYS A 200 7.25 -5.22 -19.37
C LYS A 200 5.84 -5.69 -19.65
N VAL A 201 4.94 -4.73 -19.68
CA VAL A 201 3.52 -4.94 -20.00
C VAL A 201 3.15 -4.15 -21.24
N LYS A 202 2.23 -4.69 -22.03
CA LYS A 202 1.67 -4.03 -23.21
C LYS A 202 0.17 -3.86 -23.08
N LYS A 203 -0.36 -2.87 -23.78
CA LYS A 203 -1.79 -2.59 -23.87
C LYS A 203 -2.59 -3.86 -24.16
N PHE A 204 -3.65 -4.09 -23.41
CA PHE A 204 -4.63 -5.14 -23.69
C PHE A 204 -5.72 -4.57 -24.61
N ALA A 205 -5.73 -5.02 -25.87
CA ALA A 205 -6.70 -4.54 -26.87
C ALA A 205 -8.16 -4.87 -26.53
N GLY A 206 -8.38 -5.94 -25.73
CA GLY A 206 -9.69 -6.35 -25.27
C GLY A 206 -10.14 -5.70 -23.96
N TYR A 207 -9.46 -4.64 -23.49
CA TYR A 207 -9.83 -3.99 -22.23
C TYR A 207 -11.24 -3.39 -22.30
N TRP A 208 -12.04 -3.66 -21.30
CA TRP A 208 -13.48 -3.34 -21.28
C TRP A 208 -13.81 -1.84 -21.21
N GLN A 209 -12.88 -1.02 -20.73
CA GLN A 209 -13.07 0.44 -20.72
C GLN A 209 -12.61 1.03 -22.07
N GLN A 210 -13.57 1.58 -22.81
CA GLN A 210 -13.30 2.14 -24.12
C GLN A 210 -12.32 3.31 -24.06
N GLY A 211 -11.37 3.34 -25.00
CA GLY A 211 -10.35 4.39 -25.09
C GLY A 211 -9.19 4.26 -24.13
N LEU A 212 -9.17 3.22 -23.29
CA LEU A 212 -8.11 2.93 -22.34
C LEU A 212 -7.47 1.56 -22.59
N PRO A 213 -6.23 1.36 -22.14
CA PRO A 213 -5.27 2.40 -21.74
C PRO A 213 -4.76 3.21 -22.94
N LYS A 214 -4.19 4.41 -22.71
CA LYS A 214 -3.65 5.28 -23.77
C LYS A 214 -2.18 4.98 -24.06
N LEU A 215 -1.42 4.49 -23.06
CA LEU A 215 -0.04 4.06 -23.24
C LEU A 215 -0.01 2.72 -24.00
N ASP A 216 1.02 2.53 -24.83
CA ASP A 216 1.22 1.29 -25.56
C ASP A 216 1.92 0.25 -24.69
N SER A 217 2.89 0.66 -23.88
CA SER A 217 3.57 -0.22 -22.94
C SER A 217 4.05 0.50 -21.67
N ILE A 218 4.26 -0.28 -20.61
CA ILE A 218 4.93 0.16 -19.37
C ILE A 218 6.03 -0.85 -19.05
N THR A 219 7.25 -0.36 -18.83
CA THR A 219 8.36 -1.15 -18.32
C THR A 219 8.59 -0.80 -16.85
N TRP A 220 8.24 -1.71 -15.95
CA TRP A 220 8.49 -1.61 -14.52
C TRP A 220 9.89 -2.08 -14.24
N ARG A 221 10.77 -1.17 -13.81
CA ARG A 221 12.18 -1.44 -13.60
C ARG A 221 12.60 -1.26 -12.17
N PRO A 222 12.93 -2.33 -11.44
CA PRO A 222 13.54 -2.24 -10.12
C PRO A 222 14.90 -1.56 -10.18
N VAL A 223 15.08 -0.47 -9.46
CA VAL A 223 16.33 0.28 -9.35
C VAL A 223 16.54 0.60 -7.87
N THR A 224 17.22 -0.30 -7.17
CA THR A 224 17.39 -0.22 -5.71
C THR A 224 18.31 0.89 -5.27
N ASP A 225 19.29 1.25 -6.12
CA ASP A 225 20.15 2.41 -5.87
C ASP A 225 19.41 3.73 -6.10
N ASN A 226 19.36 4.54 -5.08
CA ASN A 226 18.64 5.81 -5.07
C ASN A 226 19.20 6.83 -6.07
N ASN A 227 20.52 6.86 -6.26
CA ASN A 227 21.17 7.82 -7.15
C ASN A 227 20.92 7.46 -8.61
N THR A 228 21.03 6.18 -8.94
CA THR A 228 20.72 5.65 -10.27
C THR A 228 19.27 5.91 -10.63
N ARG A 229 18.33 5.65 -9.72
CA ARG A 229 16.89 5.90 -9.96
C ARG A 229 16.58 7.36 -10.24
N ALA A 230 17.22 8.29 -9.53
CA ALA A 230 17.05 9.72 -9.79
C ALA A 230 17.76 10.15 -11.10
N ALA A 231 18.91 9.58 -11.42
CA ALA A 231 19.63 9.86 -12.68
C ALA A 231 18.83 9.43 -13.91
N MET A 232 18.14 8.28 -13.88
CA MET A 232 17.29 7.81 -14.96
C MET A 232 16.19 8.82 -15.33
N LEU A 233 15.62 9.51 -14.35
CA LEU A 233 14.68 10.61 -14.62
C LEU A 233 15.36 11.81 -15.25
N GLN A 234 16.54 12.19 -14.78
CA GLN A 234 17.27 13.36 -15.29
C GLN A 234 17.72 13.18 -16.74
N THR A 235 18.07 11.95 -17.12
CA THR A 235 18.49 11.59 -18.48
C THR A 235 17.33 11.31 -19.42
N GLY A 236 16.09 11.15 -18.88
CA GLY A 236 14.91 10.75 -19.65
C GLY A 236 14.81 9.25 -19.92
N GLU A 237 15.69 8.42 -19.35
CA GLU A 237 15.62 6.95 -19.44
C GLU A 237 14.37 6.42 -18.73
N ALA A 238 13.92 7.07 -17.65
CA ALA A 238 12.65 6.80 -17.00
C ALA A 238 11.73 8.03 -17.07
N GLN A 239 10.43 7.80 -17.27
CA GLN A 239 9.41 8.86 -17.26
C GLN A 239 8.78 9.04 -15.89
N PHE A 240 8.92 8.04 -15.01
CA PHE A 240 8.43 8.10 -13.63
C PHE A 240 9.41 7.36 -12.70
N ALA A 241 9.63 7.89 -11.49
CA ALA A 241 10.42 7.21 -10.46
C ALA A 241 9.79 7.35 -9.07
N PHE A 242 9.83 6.26 -8.30
CA PHE A 242 9.35 6.18 -6.93
C PHE A 242 10.09 5.07 -6.15
N PRO A 243 10.41 5.30 -4.87
CA PRO A 243 10.40 6.59 -4.17
C PRO A 243 11.58 7.48 -4.60
N ILE A 244 11.39 8.79 -4.48
CA ILE A 244 12.50 9.74 -4.61
C ILE A 244 13.13 9.94 -3.23
N PRO A 245 14.46 9.79 -3.11
CA PRO A 245 15.17 10.10 -1.86
C PRO A 245 14.98 11.56 -1.47
N TYR A 246 14.73 11.82 -0.20
CA TYR A 246 14.50 13.18 0.28
C TYR A 246 15.68 14.11 0.01
N GLU A 247 16.90 13.59 0.06
CA GLU A 247 18.13 14.32 -0.21
C GLU A 247 18.21 14.81 -1.67
N GLN A 248 17.59 14.11 -2.60
CA GLN A 248 17.61 14.45 -4.03
C GLN A 248 16.37 15.23 -4.49
N ALA A 249 15.31 15.24 -3.69
CA ALA A 249 14.04 15.88 -4.04
C ALA A 249 14.23 17.35 -4.44
N ALA A 250 15.03 18.12 -3.68
CA ALA A 250 15.30 19.53 -3.96
C ALA A 250 16.07 19.75 -5.28
N LEU A 251 16.93 18.81 -5.69
CA LEU A 251 17.65 18.85 -6.96
C LEU A 251 16.71 18.57 -8.14
N LEU A 252 15.92 17.52 -8.02
CA LEU A 252 14.95 17.15 -9.08
C LEU A 252 13.88 18.23 -9.28
N ALA A 253 13.44 18.89 -8.22
CA ALA A 253 12.47 19.98 -8.29
C ALA A 253 12.97 21.21 -9.10
N LYS A 254 14.29 21.37 -9.30
CA LYS A 254 14.87 22.43 -10.12
C LYS A 254 14.90 22.09 -11.62
N ASN A 255 14.71 20.82 -11.98
CA ASN A 255 14.71 20.41 -13.37
C ASN A 255 13.39 20.84 -14.05
N LYS A 256 13.50 21.67 -15.09
CA LYS A 256 12.34 22.24 -15.80
C LYS A 256 11.47 21.20 -16.52
N ASN A 257 12.04 20.04 -16.86
CA ASN A 257 11.38 18.95 -17.59
C ASN A 257 10.71 17.94 -16.64
N LEU A 258 10.97 18.04 -15.34
CA LEU A 258 10.44 17.15 -14.32
C LEU A 258 9.44 17.86 -13.43
N GLU A 259 8.56 17.09 -12.84
CA GLU A 259 7.68 17.48 -11.75
C GLU A 259 7.94 16.57 -10.54
N LEU A 260 8.22 17.19 -9.40
CA LEU A 260 8.33 16.51 -8.11
C LEU A 260 6.99 16.59 -7.39
N VAL A 261 6.46 15.44 -6.98
CA VAL A 261 5.17 15.33 -6.30
C VAL A 261 5.35 14.74 -4.91
N ALA A 262 4.78 15.39 -3.91
CA ALA A 262 4.71 14.89 -2.54
C ALA A 262 3.24 14.62 -2.18
N SER A 263 2.80 13.39 -2.39
CA SER A 263 1.41 12.96 -2.15
C SER A 263 1.18 12.54 -0.70
N PRO A 264 -0.01 12.73 -0.13
CA PRO A 264 -0.37 12.14 1.16
C PRO A 264 -0.23 10.61 1.13
N SER A 265 0.16 10.02 2.26
CA SER A 265 0.12 8.56 2.42
C SER A 265 -0.70 8.14 3.64
N ILE A 266 -0.93 6.85 3.77
CA ILE A 266 -1.51 6.20 4.95
C ILE A 266 -0.45 5.50 5.79
N MET A 267 0.84 5.75 5.51
CA MET A 267 1.96 5.19 6.26
C MET A 267 2.21 6.00 7.52
N GLN A 268 1.77 5.49 8.65
CA GLN A 268 2.03 6.06 9.96
C GLN A 268 3.26 5.44 10.59
N ARG A 269 4.20 6.28 11.05
CA ARG A 269 5.36 5.86 11.84
C ARG A 269 5.12 6.12 13.31
N TYR A 270 5.48 5.14 14.12
CA TYR A 270 5.31 5.21 15.57
C TYR A 270 6.36 4.36 16.30
N ILE A 271 6.44 4.56 17.61
CA ILE A 271 7.17 3.68 18.51
C ILE A 271 6.14 3.06 19.45
N SER A 272 5.97 1.74 19.42
CA SER A 272 5.17 1.03 20.40
C SER A 272 5.99 0.83 21.67
N MET A 273 5.33 0.90 22.84
CA MET A 273 5.91 0.66 24.15
C MET A 273 5.26 -0.59 24.73
N ASN A 274 6.05 -1.56 25.20
CA ASN A 274 5.52 -2.76 25.83
C ASN A 274 4.92 -2.41 27.20
N VAL A 275 3.60 -2.18 27.22
CA VAL A 275 2.87 -1.72 28.42
C VAL A 275 2.77 -2.75 29.54
N THR A 276 3.22 -3.98 29.29
CA THR A 276 3.26 -5.05 30.31
C THR A 276 4.61 -5.13 31.05
N GLN A 277 5.58 -4.31 30.64
CA GLN A 277 6.94 -4.32 31.16
C GLN A 277 7.30 -2.97 31.80
N LYS A 278 7.96 -3.02 32.98
CA LYS A 278 8.51 -1.81 33.60
C LYS A 278 9.58 -1.18 32.72
N PRO A 279 9.62 0.15 32.65
CA PRO A 279 8.75 1.12 33.32
C PRO A 279 7.50 1.50 32.52
N PHE A 280 7.25 0.91 31.34
CA PHE A 280 6.17 1.27 30.41
C PHE A 280 4.78 0.81 30.87
N ASP A 281 4.68 -0.01 31.93
CA ASP A 281 3.44 -0.34 32.62
C ASP A 281 2.81 0.89 33.31
N ASN A 282 3.62 1.92 33.63
CA ASN A 282 3.16 3.16 34.22
C ASN A 282 2.69 4.17 33.13
N PRO A 283 1.41 4.60 33.12
CA PRO A 283 0.91 5.56 32.14
C PRO A 283 1.67 6.89 32.11
N LYS A 284 2.13 7.39 33.28
CA LYS A 284 2.90 8.66 33.35
C LYS A 284 4.23 8.57 32.62
N VAL A 285 4.87 7.40 32.61
CA VAL A 285 6.09 7.17 31.81
C VAL A 285 5.77 7.29 30.32
N ARG A 286 4.69 6.65 29.85
CA ARG A 286 4.29 6.68 28.45
C ARG A 286 3.92 8.11 27.99
N GLU A 287 3.22 8.83 28.86
CA GLU A 287 2.89 10.24 28.65
C GLU A 287 4.15 11.09 28.58
N ALA A 288 5.10 10.92 29.51
CA ALA A 288 6.38 11.63 29.53
C ALA A 288 7.15 11.46 28.20
N LEU A 289 7.20 10.23 27.67
CA LEU A 289 7.88 9.96 26.40
C LEU A 289 7.19 10.67 25.22
N ASN A 290 5.88 10.83 25.26
CA ASN A 290 5.15 11.59 24.24
C ASN A 290 5.47 13.08 24.29
N TYR A 291 5.64 13.69 25.47
CA TYR A 291 6.09 15.08 25.62
C TYR A 291 7.56 15.26 25.27
N ALA A 292 8.38 14.21 25.35
CA ALA A 292 9.82 14.30 25.09
C ALA A 292 10.19 14.44 23.61
N ILE A 293 9.30 14.13 22.67
CA ILE A 293 9.63 14.06 21.24
C ILE A 293 9.12 15.29 20.49
N ASN A 294 10.08 16.06 19.95
CA ASN A 294 9.79 17.19 19.06
C ASN A 294 9.48 16.69 17.63
N ARG A 295 8.20 16.42 17.35
CA ARG A 295 7.75 15.87 16.06
C ARG A 295 8.00 16.83 14.90
N GLN A 296 7.88 18.13 15.10
CA GLN A 296 8.15 19.14 14.06
C GLN A 296 9.63 19.17 13.67
N ALA A 297 10.52 19.07 14.65
CA ALA A 297 11.95 18.94 14.37
C ALA A 297 12.29 17.61 13.71
N LEU A 298 11.65 16.50 14.15
CA LEU A 298 11.80 15.18 13.54
C LEU A 298 11.41 15.20 12.05
N VAL A 299 10.30 15.84 11.68
CA VAL A 299 9.87 16.00 10.29
C VAL A 299 10.95 16.69 9.45
N LYS A 300 11.57 17.72 9.98
CA LYS A 300 12.66 18.45 9.27
C LYS A 300 13.93 17.61 9.15
N VAL A 301 14.36 16.98 10.24
CA VAL A 301 15.66 16.28 10.33
C VAL A 301 15.66 14.94 9.60
N ALA A 302 14.62 14.12 9.81
CA ALA A 302 14.58 12.77 9.27
C ALA A 302 13.86 12.68 7.93
N PHE A 303 12.84 13.52 7.69
CA PHE A 303 11.97 13.44 6.52
C PHE A 303 12.10 14.64 5.57
N ALA A 304 13.06 15.55 5.81
CA ALA A 304 13.28 16.77 5.00
C ALA A 304 12.00 17.58 4.70
N GLY A 305 11.02 17.55 5.60
CA GLY A 305 9.70 18.19 5.43
C GLY A 305 8.64 17.31 4.73
N TYR A 306 9.01 16.10 4.24
CA TYR A 306 8.10 15.20 3.54
C TYR A 306 7.36 14.23 4.50
N ALA A 307 6.86 14.78 5.60
CA ALA A 307 5.96 14.11 6.52
C ALA A 307 5.11 15.15 7.26
N THR A 308 4.07 14.70 7.94
CA THR A 308 3.27 15.51 8.86
C THR A 308 3.30 14.89 10.25
N SER A 309 3.32 15.71 11.30
CA SER A 309 3.22 15.21 12.68
C SER A 309 1.92 14.40 12.83
N ALA A 310 2.00 13.24 13.47
CA ALA A 310 0.83 12.41 13.72
C ALA A 310 -0.15 13.11 14.68
N THR A 311 -1.43 13.11 14.32
CA THR A 311 -2.53 13.70 15.09
C THR A 311 -3.47 12.65 15.68
N GLY A 312 -3.14 11.37 15.53
CA GLY A 312 -3.94 10.24 16.01
C GLY A 312 -3.15 8.94 15.87
N VAL A 313 -3.80 7.83 16.17
CA VAL A 313 -3.27 6.48 15.94
C VAL A 313 -3.71 5.89 14.60
N VAL A 314 -4.65 6.54 13.94
CA VAL A 314 -5.12 6.24 12.58
C VAL A 314 -4.78 7.43 11.68
N PRO A 315 -4.19 7.24 10.49
CA PRO A 315 -3.91 8.33 9.56
C PRO A 315 -5.17 9.10 9.17
N PRO A 316 -5.12 10.45 9.08
CA PRO A 316 -6.33 11.28 8.88
C PRO A 316 -7.13 11.01 7.60
N SER A 317 -6.50 10.42 6.57
CA SER A 317 -7.17 10.06 5.31
C SER A 317 -7.97 8.76 5.37
N ILE A 318 -7.88 8.01 6.46
CA ILE A 318 -8.58 6.74 6.63
C ILE A 318 -9.98 7.00 7.21
N ALA A 319 -10.98 6.26 6.72
CA ALA A 319 -12.35 6.37 7.21
C ALA A 319 -12.41 6.12 8.72
N TYR A 320 -13.18 6.93 9.43
CA TYR A 320 -13.36 6.93 10.89
C TYR A 320 -12.12 7.34 11.71
N ALA A 321 -11.06 7.87 11.08
CA ALA A 321 -9.91 8.40 11.81
C ALA A 321 -10.33 9.57 12.72
N GLN A 322 -9.74 9.62 13.91
CA GLN A 322 -9.85 10.77 14.80
C GLN A 322 -8.54 11.56 14.78
N SER A 323 -8.68 12.89 14.82
CA SER A 323 -7.53 13.79 14.89
C SER A 323 -7.56 14.55 16.21
N TYR A 324 -6.45 14.48 16.91
CA TYR A 324 -6.23 15.14 18.19
C TYR A 324 -5.22 16.27 18.03
N GLN A 325 -5.11 17.13 19.02
CA GLN A 325 -3.96 18.02 19.10
C GLN A 325 -2.68 17.17 19.22
N PRO A 326 -1.68 17.39 18.37
CA PRO A 326 -0.40 16.69 18.50
C PRO A 326 0.19 16.87 19.89
N TRP A 327 0.80 15.82 20.43
CA TRP A 327 1.52 15.92 21.69
C TRP A 327 2.55 17.07 21.61
N PRO A 328 2.47 18.08 22.50
CA PRO A 328 3.43 19.18 22.48
C PRO A 328 4.81 18.70 22.92
N TYR A 329 5.85 19.35 22.41
CA TYR A 329 7.21 19.12 22.88
C TYR A 329 7.44 19.91 24.17
N ASP A 330 7.51 19.21 25.29
CA ASP A 330 7.77 19.78 26.61
C ASP A 330 8.65 18.85 27.46
N PRO A 331 9.98 18.92 27.32
CA PRO A 331 10.89 18.09 28.11
C PRO A 331 10.88 18.42 29.61
N ALA A 332 10.40 19.60 30.02
CA ALA A 332 10.26 19.94 31.44
C ALA A 332 9.09 19.14 32.03
N LYS A 333 7.94 19.14 31.36
CA LYS A 333 6.77 18.31 31.73
C LYS A 333 7.10 16.83 31.70
N ALA A 334 7.88 16.38 30.72
CA ALA A 334 8.32 14.99 30.64
C ALA A 334 9.15 14.58 31.88
N ARG A 335 10.09 15.41 32.33
CA ARG A 335 10.87 15.14 33.56
C ARG A 335 9.99 15.14 34.82
N GLU A 336 9.03 16.06 34.91
CA GLU A 336 8.07 16.10 36.02
C GLU A 336 7.30 14.77 36.11
N LEU A 337 6.73 14.30 35.00
CA LEU A 337 5.98 13.03 34.93
C LEU A 337 6.87 11.82 35.27
N LEU A 338 8.12 11.79 34.80
CA LEU A 338 9.06 10.72 35.18
C LEU A 338 9.35 10.74 36.69
N LYS A 339 9.54 11.92 37.29
CA LYS A 339 9.73 12.05 38.74
C LYS A 339 8.51 11.52 39.51
N GLU A 340 7.30 11.89 39.09
CA GLU A 340 6.05 11.39 39.68
C GLU A 340 5.88 9.89 39.50
N ALA A 341 6.42 9.33 38.43
CA ALA A 341 6.41 7.90 38.14
C ALA A 341 7.49 7.10 38.92
N GLY A 342 8.36 7.78 39.70
CA GLY A 342 9.43 7.16 40.48
C GLY A 342 10.77 7.02 39.73
N TYR A 343 10.95 7.76 38.62
CA TYR A 343 12.18 7.77 37.79
C TYR A 343 12.77 9.18 37.67
N PRO A 344 13.15 9.86 38.80
CA PRO A 344 13.63 11.24 38.75
C PRO A 344 14.92 11.41 37.93
N ASP A 345 15.77 10.36 37.88
CA ASP A 345 17.04 10.35 37.12
C ASP A 345 16.91 9.62 35.77
N GLY A 346 15.68 9.29 35.35
CA GLY A 346 15.41 8.50 34.16
C GLY A 346 15.70 7.00 34.35
N PHE A 347 15.95 6.31 33.23
CA PHE A 347 16.21 4.86 33.22
C PHE A 347 16.92 4.43 31.94
N SER A 348 17.41 3.19 31.91
CA SER A 348 17.98 2.57 30.71
C SER A 348 16.95 1.64 30.06
N THR A 349 16.90 1.66 28.72
CA THR A 349 15.97 0.83 27.93
C THR A 349 16.55 0.46 26.56
N THR A 350 15.80 -0.29 25.75
CA THR A 350 16.13 -0.61 24.36
C THR A 350 15.11 0.01 23.41
N LEU A 351 15.60 0.49 22.27
CA LEU A 351 14.80 0.95 21.15
C LEU A 351 15.12 0.08 19.93
N TRP A 352 14.23 -0.86 19.66
CA TRP A 352 14.34 -1.73 18.52
C TRP A 352 13.69 -1.11 17.28
N SER A 353 14.14 -1.53 16.07
CA SER A 353 13.60 -1.04 14.82
C SER A 353 13.42 -2.15 13.81
N SER A 354 12.28 -2.16 13.12
CA SER A 354 12.02 -3.01 11.96
C SER A 354 12.69 -2.51 10.67
N HIS A 355 13.37 -1.38 10.72
CA HIS A 355 13.94 -0.71 9.56
C HIS A 355 15.39 -0.31 9.81
N ASN A 356 16.23 -0.42 8.77
CA ASN A 356 17.67 -0.09 8.82
C ASN A 356 18.10 0.90 7.73
N HIS A 357 17.19 1.49 6.98
CA HIS A 357 17.53 2.51 5.97
C HIS A 357 17.85 3.87 6.60
N SER A 358 18.45 4.77 5.83
CA SER A 358 18.97 6.07 6.31
C SER A 358 17.94 6.91 7.08
N THR A 359 16.71 6.99 6.59
CA THR A 359 15.64 7.74 7.29
C THR A 359 15.31 7.11 8.65
N ALA A 360 15.22 5.77 8.73
CA ALA A 360 14.99 5.09 10.01
C ALA A 360 16.12 5.35 11.00
N GLN A 361 17.38 5.31 10.56
CA GLN A 361 18.53 5.62 11.39
C GLN A 361 18.46 7.05 11.94
N LYS A 362 18.09 8.04 11.11
CA LYS A 362 17.88 9.43 11.56
C LYS A 362 16.76 9.53 12.62
N VAL A 363 15.64 8.81 12.41
CA VAL A 363 14.53 8.78 13.40
C VAL A 363 14.99 8.19 14.73
N LEU A 364 15.70 7.07 14.70
CA LEU A 364 16.19 6.39 15.90
C LEU A 364 17.20 7.25 16.68
N GLN A 365 18.18 7.83 15.99
CA GLN A 365 19.18 8.71 16.59
C GLN A 365 18.54 9.97 17.16
N PHE A 366 17.63 10.60 16.42
CA PHE A 366 16.88 11.75 16.90
C PHE A 366 16.08 11.42 18.17
N THR A 367 15.34 10.30 18.15
CA THR A 367 14.57 9.83 19.31
C THR A 367 15.48 9.57 20.50
N GLN A 368 16.60 8.87 20.31
CA GLN A 368 17.58 8.60 21.36
C GLN A 368 18.10 9.90 22.01
N GLN A 369 18.42 10.91 21.20
CA GLN A 369 18.89 12.22 21.69
C GLN A 369 17.81 12.96 22.48
N GLN A 370 16.55 12.92 22.01
CA GLN A 370 15.44 13.57 22.73
C GLN A 370 15.18 12.89 24.08
N LEU A 371 15.21 11.56 24.13
CA LEU A 371 15.04 10.79 25.35
C LEU A 371 16.20 11.01 26.34
N ALA A 372 17.42 11.18 25.85
CA ALA A 372 18.59 11.50 26.69
C ALA A 372 18.43 12.83 27.44
N GLN A 373 17.73 13.80 26.88
CA GLN A 373 17.46 15.11 27.52
C GLN A 373 16.60 14.98 28.79
N ILE A 374 15.84 13.88 28.91
CA ILE A 374 15.01 13.60 30.07
C ILE A 374 15.56 12.44 30.93
N GLY A 375 16.85 12.11 30.76
CA GLY A 375 17.55 11.07 31.55
C GLY A 375 17.38 9.64 31.06
N ILE A 376 16.70 9.40 29.93
CA ILE A 376 16.48 8.05 29.41
C ILE A 376 17.60 7.64 28.47
N LYS A 377 18.29 6.52 28.78
CA LYS A 377 19.36 5.94 27.98
C LYS A 377 18.80 4.80 27.12
N ALA A 378 18.44 5.09 25.87
CA ALA A 378 17.91 4.11 24.93
C ALA A 378 19.03 3.50 24.08
N ARG A 379 19.21 2.17 24.11
CA ARG A 379 20.12 1.44 23.22
C ARG A 379 19.39 1.05 21.94
N ILE A 380 19.87 1.53 20.80
CA ILE A 380 19.29 1.24 19.49
C ILE A 380 19.71 -0.15 19.01
N THR A 381 18.76 -0.92 18.45
CA THR A 381 18.98 -2.17 17.72
C THR A 381 18.10 -2.17 16.48
N ALA A 382 18.71 -2.01 15.30
CA ALA A 382 18.02 -2.20 14.02
C ALA A 382 18.06 -3.68 13.64
N MET A 383 16.93 -4.19 13.14
CA MET A 383 16.73 -5.60 12.81
C MET A 383 16.51 -5.76 11.31
N ASP A 384 16.95 -6.86 10.75
CA ASP A 384 16.51 -7.34 9.46
C ASP A 384 15.09 -7.97 9.56
N ALA A 385 14.52 -8.34 8.41
CA ALA A 385 13.16 -8.89 8.36
C ALA A 385 13.05 -10.24 9.09
N GLY A 386 14.08 -11.08 9.04
CA GLY A 386 14.13 -12.38 9.72
C GLY A 386 14.19 -12.23 11.23
N GLN A 387 15.07 -11.35 11.72
CA GLN A 387 15.18 -11.01 13.13
C GLN A 387 13.89 -10.41 13.68
N ARG A 388 13.27 -9.50 12.93
CA ARG A 388 11.96 -8.93 13.30
C ARG A 388 10.90 -10.01 13.44
N ALA A 389 10.78 -10.89 12.44
CA ALA A 389 9.82 -11.99 12.47
C ALA A 389 10.04 -12.91 13.68
N ALA A 390 11.29 -13.25 14.00
CA ALA A 390 11.62 -14.13 15.12
C ALA A 390 11.48 -13.47 16.49
N GLU A 391 11.96 -12.23 16.66
CA GLU A 391 12.12 -11.59 17.97
C GLU A 391 10.92 -10.73 18.38
N VAL A 392 10.17 -10.17 17.40
CA VAL A 392 9.06 -9.26 17.65
C VAL A 392 7.71 -9.90 17.35
N GLU A 393 7.58 -10.50 16.17
CA GLU A 393 6.32 -11.05 15.69
C GLU A 393 6.08 -12.50 16.12
N GLY A 394 7.14 -13.28 16.31
CA GLY A 394 7.07 -14.71 16.68
C GLY A 394 7.01 -14.98 18.18
N LYS A 395 7.26 -13.99 19.03
CA LYS A 395 7.31 -14.17 20.50
C LYS A 395 6.10 -13.58 21.20
N GLY A 396 5.47 -14.40 22.03
CA GLY A 396 4.39 -13.97 22.91
C GLY A 396 4.88 -13.06 24.05
N GLN A 397 3.95 -12.48 24.78
CA GLN A 397 4.19 -11.47 25.83
C GLN A 397 5.26 -11.88 26.85
N LYS A 398 5.27 -13.15 27.29
CA LYS A 398 6.21 -13.65 28.30
C LYS A 398 7.64 -13.77 27.79
N GLU A 399 7.83 -14.00 26.49
CA GLU A 399 9.12 -14.24 25.85
C GLU A 399 9.65 -12.99 25.15
N SER A 400 8.82 -11.97 25.02
CA SER A 400 9.15 -10.76 24.28
C SER A 400 10.25 -9.93 24.94
N GLY A 401 11.33 -9.68 24.19
CA GLY A 401 12.39 -8.72 24.53
C GLY A 401 12.04 -7.26 24.20
N VAL A 402 10.90 -7.01 23.56
CA VAL A 402 10.48 -5.67 23.18
C VAL A 402 10.29 -4.78 24.41
N ARG A 403 10.89 -3.58 24.35
CA ARG A 403 10.64 -2.49 25.31
C ARG A 403 10.03 -1.31 24.55
N MET A 404 10.76 -0.76 23.60
CA MET A 404 10.31 0.23 22.63
C MET A 404 10.60 -0.29 21.23
N PHE A 405 9.65 -0.18 20.31
CA PHE A 405 9.80 -0.70 18.95
C PHE A 405 9.33 0.32 17.91
N TYR A 406 10.29 0.84 17.13
CA TYR A 406 10.01 1.73 16.00
C TYR A 406 9.60 0.91 14.77
N THR A 407 8.42 1.22 14.25
CA THR A 407 7.87 0.59 13.05
C THR A 407 6.90 1.52 12.32
N GLY A 408 6.19 1.00 11.34
CA GLY A 408 5.13 1.71 10.64
C GLY A 408 3.99 0.79 10.27
N TRP A 409 2.84 1.38 10.03
CA TRP A 409 1.65 0.68 9.61
C TRP A 409 0.93 1.42 8.49
N SER A 410 0.42 0.66 7.52
CA SER A 410 -0.40 1.15 6.41
C SER A 410 -1.82 0.57 6.54
N ALA A 411 -2.81 1.43 6.73
CA ALA A 411 -4.21 1.04 6.83
C ALA A 411 -4.80 0.78 5.44
N SER A 412 -4.23 -0.19 4.71
CA SER A 412 -4.43 -0.44 3.27
C SER A 412 -5.84 -0.86 2.86
N THR A 413 -6.73 -1.17 3.80
CA THR A 413 -8.15 -1.41 3.53
C THR A 413 -8.98 -0.13 3.41
N GLY A 414 -8.41 1.03 3.77
CA GLY A 414 -9.10 2.32 3.75
C GLY A 414 -10.05 2.54 4.93
N GLU A 415 -10.10 1.63 5.91
CA GLU A 415 -10.95 1.73 7.10
C GLU A 415 -10.13 1.62 8.39
N ALA A 416 -10.63 2.26 9.46
CA ALA A 416 -9.98 2.32 10.76
C ALA A 416 -9.74 0.94 11.40
N ASP A 417 -10.59 -0.06 11.11
CA ASP A 417 -10.40 -1.40 11.65
C ASP A 417 -8.98 -1.94 11.42
N TRP A 418 -8.46 -1.81 10.19
CA TRP A 418 -7.14 -2.31 9.84
C TRP A 418 -5.99 -1.52 10.49
N ALA A 419 -6.27 -0.32 11.04
CA ALA A 419 -5.33 0.46 11.85
C ALA A 419 -5.51 0.23 13.35
N LEU A 420 -6.62 -0.35 13.80
CA LEU A 420 -6.94 -0.48 15.21
C LEU A 420 -6.90 -1.93 15.70
N SER A 421 -7.71 -2.82 15.10
CA SER A 421 -7.85 -4.19 15.59
C SER A 421 -6.54 -4.98 15.60
N PRO A 422 -5.73 -5.03 14.53
CA PRO A 422 -4.46 -5.77 14.53
C PRO A 422 -3.44 -5.25 15.52
N LEU A 423 -3.53 -3.96 15.91
CA LEU A 423 -2.50 -3.22 16.63
C LEU A 423 -2.82 -2.96 18.10
N PHE A 424 -4.12 -3.00 18.48
CA PHE A 424 -4.56 -2.61 19.82
C PHE A 424 -5.51 -3.61 20.49
N ALA A 425 -6.20 -4.49 19.75
CA ALA A 425 -7.08 -5.47 20.38
C ALA A 425 -6.27 -6.50 21.17
N SER A 426 -6.76 -6.86 22.35
CA SER A 426 -6.07 -7.73 23.29
C SER A 426 -5.76 -9.13 22.73
N GLN A 427 -6.67 -9.69 21.90
CA GLN A 427 -6.47 -10.99 21.24
C GLN A 427 -5.44 -10.97 20.12
N ASN A 428 -4.96 -9.80 19.72
CA ASN A 428 -4.05 -9.59 18.59
C ASN A 428 -2.59 -9.35 19.00
N TRP A 429 -2.21 -9.79 20.19
CA TRP A 429 -0.81 -9.84 20.60
C TRP A 429 0.01 -10.80 19.72
N PRO A 430 1.31 -10.53 19.50
CA PRO A 430 2.18 -11.53 18.90
C PRO A 430 2.14 -12.88 19.66
N PRO A 431 2.23 -14.03 18.98
CA PRO A 431 2.43 -14.19 17.54
C PRO A 431 1.14 -14.17 16.70
N THR A 432 -0.02 -13.89 17.29
CA THR A 432 -1.33 -13.93 16.60
C THR A 432 -1.43 -12.83 15.55
N GLN A 433 -1.07 -11.59 15.93
CA GLN A 433 -1.11 -10.38 15.08
C GLN A 433 0.02 -9.41 15.51
N PHE A 434 -0.20 -8.10 15.37
CA PHE A 434 0.84 -7.07 15.40
C PHE A 434 0.71 -6.09 16.58
N ASN A 435 -0.05 -6.41 17.63
CA ASN A 435 -0.13 -5.59 18.85
C ASN A 435 1.17 -5.72 19.68
N THR A 436 2.26 -5.18 19.17
CA THR A 436 3.60 -5.24 19.76
C THR A 436 3.75 -4.43 21.04
N ALA A 437 2.77 -3.59 21.37
CA ALA A 437 2.67 -2.91 22.65
C ALA A 437 2.15 -3.85 23.77
N PHE A 438 1.61 -5.01 23.41
CA PHE A 438 0.87 -5.90 24.33
C PHE A 438 -0.22 -5.16 25.09
N TYR A 439 -0.82 -4.19 24.40
CA TYR A 439 -1.89 -3.37 24.94
C TYR A 439 -3.16 -4.18 25.14
N SER A 440 -3.90 -3.88 26.22
CA SER A 440 -5.16 -4.53 26.55
C SER A 440 -6.08 -3.54 27.26
N ASN A 441 -7.26 -3.36 26.71
CA ASN A 441 -8.34 -2.57 27.33
C ASN A 441 -9.68 -3.16 26.90
N LYS A 442 -10.48 -3.59 27.87
CA LYS A 442 -11.77 -4.25 27.63
C LYS A 442 -12.77 -3.39 26.87
N GLN A 443 -12.77 -2.06 27.10
CA GLN A 443 -13.68 -1.16 26.40
C GLN A 443 -13.26 -1.02 24.93
N VAL A 444 -11.96 -0.87 24.67
CA VAL A 444 -11.42 -0.84 23.30
C VAL A 444 -11.75 -2.14 22.57
N ASP A 445 -11.55 -3.30 23.20
CA ASP A 445 -11.89 -4.59 22.60
C ASP A 445 -13.39 -4.69 22.26
N SER A 446 -14.24 -4.21 23.18
CA SER A 446 -15.69 -4.19 22.99
C SER A 446 -16.12 -3.28 21.84
N ASP A 447 -15.58 -2.05 21.78
CA ASP A 447 -15.92 -1.07 20.78
C ASP A 447 -15.46 -1.50 19.36
N LEU A 448 -14.24 -2.05 19.25
CA LEU A 448 -13.74 -2.57 17.99
C LEU A 448 -14.57 -3.77 17.50
N ALA A 449 -14.93 -4.69 18.39
CA ALA A 449 -15.75 -5.84 18.03
C ALA A 449 -17.19 -5.41 17.66
N ALA A 450 -17.76 -4.41 18.31
CA ALA A 450 -19.08 -3.87 18.00
C ALA A 450 -19.10 -3.12 16.66
N ALA A 451 -18.04 -2.33 16.37
CA ALA A 451 -17.90 -1.62 15.10
C ALA A 451 -17.91 -2.56 13.89
N LEU A 452 -17.35 -3.75 14.01
CA LEU A 452 -17.35 -4.77 12.95
C LEU A 452 -18.70 -5.47 12.76
N LYS A 453 -19.63 -5.35 13.72
CA LYS A 453 -20.95 -5.99 13.65
C LYS A 453 -22.04 -5.05 13.11
N THR A 454 -21.81 -3.75 13.07
CA THR A 454 -22.79 -2.77 12.60
C THR A 454 -22.44 -2.26 11.21
N ASN A 455 -23.48 -2.03 10.38
CA ASN A 455 -23.38 -1.33 9.11
C ASN A 455 -23.86 0.12 9.21
N ASP A 456 -24.30 0.58 10.39
CA ASP A 456 -24.67 1.96 10.63
C ASP A 456 -23.42 2.85 10.72
N PRO A 457 -23.22 3.81 9.79
CA PRO A 457 -22.03 4.66 9.78
C PRO A 457 -21.92 5.57 11.02
N GLN A 458 -23.05 5.97 11.63
CA GLN A 458 -23.04 6.82 12.81
C GLN A 458 -22.56 6.01 14.03
N GLU A 459 -23.06 4.81 14.18
CA GLU A 459 -22.65 3.91 15.26
C GLU A 459 -21.19 3.48 15.10
N LYS A 460 -20.74 3.16 13.87
CA LYS A 460 -19.30 2.90 13.61
C LYS A 460 -18.44 4.10 13.99
N THR A 461 -18.85 5.31 13.62
CA THR A 461 -18.12 6.54 13.96
C THR A 461 -17.99 6.71 15.46
N ARG A 462 -19.08 6.49 16.21
CA ARG A 462 -19.09 6.58 17.68
C ARG A 462 -18.12 5.56 18.30
N LEU A 463 -18.25 4.29 17.92
CA LEU A 463 -17.44 3.19 18.47
C LEU A 463 -15.94 3.35 18.17
N TYR A 464 -15.58 3.63 16.92
CA TYR A 464 -14.16 3.88 16.58
C TYR A 464 -13.61 5.14 17.24
N LYS A 465 -14.45 6.17 17.45
CA LYS A 465 -14.02 7.35 18.20
C LYS A 465 -13.73 7.02 19.67
N GLU A 466 -14.63 6.31 20.34
CA GLU A 466 -14.45 5.92 21.75
C GLU A 466 -13.19 5.07 21.93
N ALA A 467 -12.96 4.08 21.06
CA ALA A 467 -11.74 3.28 21.09
C ALA A 467 -10.47 4.14 20.90
N GLN A 468 -10.47 5.06 19.92
CA GLN A 468 -9.32 5.92 19.65
C GLN A 468 -9.07 6.94 20.77
N ASP A 469 -10.12 7.49 21.40
CA ASP A 469 -10.01 8.40 22.55
C ASP A 469 -9.30 7.71 23.72
N ILE A 470 -9.66 6.47 24.01
CA ILE A 470 -9.04 5.67 25.07
C ILE A 470 -7.56 5.38 24.73
N ILE A 471 -7.29 4.89 23.51
CA ILE A 471 -5.93 4.56 23.07
C ILE A 471 -5.02 5.80 23.12
N TRP A 472 -5.53 6.96 22.63
CA TRP A 472 -4.77 8.21 22.65
C TRP A 472 -4.42 8.63 24.07
N LYS A 473 -5.38 8.56 25.00
CA LYS A 473 -5.21 8.90 26.41
C LYS A 473 -4.24 7.94 27.12
N GLU A 474 -4.34 6.65 26.87
CA GLU A 474 -3.50 5.63 27.54
C GLU A 474 -2.09 5.53 26.93
N SER A 475 -1.89 6.09 25.75
CA SER A 475 -0.60 6.29 25.08
C SER A 475 0.28 5.03 25.01
N PRO A 476 -0.20 3.87 24.49
CA PRO A 476 0.66 2.70 24.31
C PRO A 476 1.71 2.93 23.22
N TRP A 477 1.56 3.98 22.41
CA TRP A 477 2.49 4.41 21.39
C TRP A 477 3.03 5.81 21.63
N ILE A 478 4.14 6.10 20.95
CA ILE A 478 4.59 7.45 20.60
C ILE A 478 4.28 7.60 19.10
N PRO A 479 3.11 8.11 18.70
CA PRO A 479 2.84 8.43 17.29
C PRO A 479 3.80 9.51 16.84
N LEU A 480 4.50 9.28 15.73
CA LEU A 480 5.54 10.19 15.24
C LEU A 480 5.04 11.05 14.09
N VAL A 481 4.86 10.42 12.93
CA VAL A 481 4.52 11.12 11.68
C VAL A 481 3.67 10.24 10.78
N VAL A 482 2.94 10.90 9.86
CA VAL A 482 2.42 10.29 8.63
C VAL A 482 3.34 10.74 7.49
N GLU A 483 3.94 9.78 6.78
CA GLU A 483 4.86 10.06 5.67
C GLU A 483 4.12 10.64 4.46
N LYS A 484 4.83 11.37 3.61
CA LYS A 484 4.40 11.70 2.25
C LYS A 484 5.12 10.81 1.26
N LEU A 485 4.43 10.43 0.19
CA LEU A 485 5.00 9.70 -0.93
C LEU A 485 5.67 10.71 -1.86
N VAL A 486 6.99 10.63 -1.98
CA VAL A 486 7.74 11.52 -2.87
C VAL A 486 8.09 10.77 -4.14
N SER A 487 7.56 11.26 -5.26
CA SER A 487 7.82 10.78 -6.62
C SER A 487 8.28 11.92 -7.51
N ALA A 488 8.83 11.57 -8.64
CA ALA A 488 9.06 12.55 -9.69
C ALA A 488 8.79 11.91 -11.07
N HIS A 489 8.37 12.74 -12.01
CA HIS A 489 8.03 12.28 -13.35
C HIS A 489 8.35 13.33 -14.42
N SER A 490 8.46 12.87 -15.67
CA SER A 490 8.49 13.75 -16.82
C SER A 490 7.19 14.55 -16.92
N LYS A 491 7.25 15.84 -17.21
CA LYS A 491 6.05 16.67 -17.46
C LYS A 491 5.23 16.22 -18.67
N ASN A 492 5.81 15.41 -19.54
CA ASN A 492 5.10 14.81 -20.66
C ASN A 492 4.21 13.63 -20.24
N LEU A 493 4.46 13.02 -19.09
CA LEU A 493 3.63 11.97 -18.52
C LEU A 493 2.50 12.59 -17.69
N THR A 494 1.27 12.32 -18.07
CA THR A 494 0.04 12.87 -17.46
C THR A 494 -0.97 11.76 -17.18
N GLY A 495 -2.04 12.05 -16.42
CA GLY A 495 -3.16 11.11 -16.21
C GLY A 495 -2.87 9.92 -15.30
N PHE A 496 -1.69 9.83 -14.69
CA PHE A 496 -1.38 8.85 -13.65
C PHE A 496 -1.58 9.47 -12.26
N TRP A 497 -1.65 8.63 -11.26
CA TRP A 497 -1.68 9.07 -9.85
C TRP A 497 -1.13 8.00 -8.92
N ILE A 498 -0.62 8.46 -7.77
CA ILE A 498 -0.14 7.58 -6.70
C ILE A 498 -1.21 7.53 -5.63
N MET A 499 -1.58 6.32 -5.26
CA MET A 499 -2.52 6.08 -4.16
C MET A 499 -1.83 6.25 -2.81
N PRO A 500 -2.56 6.67 -1.78
CA PRO A 500 -1.99 6.77 -0.43
C PRO A 500 -1.40 5.47 0.13
N ASP A 501 -1.82 4.31 -0.39
CA ASP A 501 -1.28 2.97 -0.07
C ASP A 501 0.01 2.62 -0.80
N THR A 502 0.59 3.58 -1.55
CA THR A 502 1.73 3.42 -2.47
C THR A 502 1.45 2.63 -3.75
N GLY A 503 0.18 2.35 -4.05
CA GLY A 503 -0.23 1.83 -5.33
C GLY A 503 -0.13 2.89 -6.43
N PHE A 504 -0.03 2.45 -7.68
CA PHE A 504 -0.02 3.33 -8.85
C PHE A 504 -1.25 3.04 -9.71
N SER A 505 -1.80 4.09 -10.32
CA SER A 505 -2.78 3.96 -11.40
C SER A 505 -2.21 4.62 -12.65
N PHE A 506 -2.04 3.82 -13.68
CA PHE A 506 -1.64 4.24 -15.03
C PHE A 506 -2.75 3.99 -16.06
N ASP A 507 -3.98 3.72 -15.61
CA ASP A 507 -5.10 3.37 -16.47
C ASP A 507 -5.41 4.49 -17.46
N ASP A 508 -5.41 5.75 -16.99
CA ASP A 508 -5.65 6.97 -17.75
C ASP A 508 -4.35 7.67 -18.20
N ALA A 509 -3.19 7.07 -17.89
CA ALA A 509 -1.90 7.68 -18.17
C ALA A 509 -1.70 7.90 -19.68
N ASP A 510 -1.11 9.04 -20.01
CA ASP A 510 -0.80 9.46 -21.38
C ASP A 510 0.59 10.09 -21.46
N LEU A 511 1.30 9.84 -22.54
CA LEU A 511 2.60 10.43 -22.85
C LEU A 511 2.41 11.38 -24.04
N LYS A 512 2.76 12.66 -23.82
CA LYS A 512 2.65 13.73 -24.83
C LYS A 512 3.92 13.83 -25.66
#